data_01874da326024db3736ddc07fe3891bd
#
_entry.id   01874da326024db3736ddc07fe3891bd
#
_cell.length_a   1.000
_cell.length_b   1.000
_cell.length_c   1.000
_cell.angle_alpha   90.00
_cell.angle_beta   90.00
_cell.angle_gamma   90.00
#
_symmetry.space_group_name_H-M   'P 1'
#
loop_
_entity.id
_entity.type
_entity.pdbx_description
1 polymer ?
#
loop_
_entity_poly.entity_id
_entity_poly.type
_entity_poly.pdbx_seq_one_letter_code
_entity_poly.pdbx_strand_id
1 'polypeptide(L)'
;KEISTDALHQGQELLHLEVKVDVLLSLVSRLVNQQHGLPKFHNTVLRADTLEWTGAAVEQARTGDTGIIVLYPNPLLPLPFRLAGRIAGSVERGGTRWRLTRFEHMSPAVQIGLEKLVFRRHRRQVAIARGTDVFSKTGIHRAPKF
;
A
#
# COMPACT_ATOMS: atom_id res chain seq x y z
N LYS A 1 43.44 0.51 -12.06
CA LYS A 1 42.65 -0.72 -11.78
C LYS A 1 42.21 -0.87 -10.30
N GLU A 2 42.60 0.07 -9.43
CA GLU A 2 42.23 0.07 -7.98
C GLU A 2 40.86 0.70 -7.69
N ILE A 3 40.29 1.42 -8.62
CA ILE A 3 38.99 2.12 -8.44
C ILE A 3 37.79 1.17 -8.29
N SER A 4 37.94 -0.10 -8.68
CA SER A 4 36.81 -1.06 -8.70
C SER A 4 36.53 -1.71 -7.33
N THR A 5 37.50 -1.79 -6.45
CA THR A 5 37.37 -2.44 -5.14
C THR A 5 36.74 -1.51 -4.11
N ASP A 6 37.08 -0.23 -4.12
CA ASP A 6 36.47 0.79 -3.24
C ASP A 6 34.99 1.00 -3.54
N ALA A 7 34.64 1.04 -4.81
CA ALA A 7 33.21 1.17 -5.21
C ALA A 7 32.37 -0.05 -4.78
N LEU A 8 32.95 -1.25 -4.80
CA LEU A 8 32.29 -2.47 -4.33
C LEU A 8 32.13 -2.49 -2.80
N HIS A 9 33.14 -2.03 -2.06
CA HIS A 9 33.05 -1.89 -0.61
C HIS A 9 32.03 -0.85 -0.17
N GLN A 10 32.02 0.33 -0.79
CA GLN A 10 31.00 1.35 -0.55
C GLN A 10 29.58 0.88 -0.89
N GLY A 11 29.42 0.10 -1.96
CA GLY A 11 28.13 -0.51 -2.30
C GLY A 11 27.65 -1.51 -1.24
N GLN A 12 28.55 -2.31 -0.69
CA GLN A 12 28.21 -3.26 0.39
C GLN A 12 27.90 -2.56 1.71
N GLU A 13 28.61 -1.49 2.05
CA GLU A 13 28.32 -0.68 3.25
C GLU A 13 26.98 0.02 3.14
N LEU A 14 26.62 0.56 1.97
CA LEU A 14 25.31 1.16 1.72
C LEU A 14 24.18 0.15 1.86
N LEU A 15 24.32 -1.05 1.28
CA LEU A 15 23.33 -2.12 1.44
C LEU A 15 23.15 -2.53 2.90
N HIS A 16 24.27 -2.60 3.65
CA HIS A 16 24.25 -2.94 5.06
C HIS A 16 23.57 -1.84 5.91
N LEU A 17 23.76 -0.57 5.52
CA LEU A 17 23.10 0.57 6.14
C LEU A 17 21.60 0.56 5.85
N GLU A 18 21.19 0.30 4.60
CA GLU A 18 19.78 0.18 4.22
C GLU A 18 19.06 -0.89 5.05
N VAL A 19 19.66 -2.07 5.21
CA VAL A 19 19.08 -3.15 6.03
C VAL A 19 18.94 -2.72 7.49
N LYS A 20 19.93 -2.03 8.07
CA LYS A 20 19.85 -1.53 9.44
C LYS A 20 18.75 -0.48 9.60
N VAL A 21 18.61 0.43 8.63
CA VAL A 21 17.56 1.45 8.62
C VAL A 21 16.17 0.79 8.52
N ASP A 22 16.01 -0.21 7.68
CA ASP A 22 14.76 -0.95 7.55
C ASP A 22 14.37 -1.68 8.84
N VAL A 23 15.33 -2.28 9.52
CA VAL A 23 15.11 -2.92 10.84
C VAL A 23 14.69 -1.88 11.88
N LEU A 24 15.39 -0.73 11.95
CA LEU A 24 15.03 0.36 12.86
C LEU A 24 13.62 0.90 12.58
N LEU A 25 13.28 1.15 11.33
CA LEU A 25 11.95 1.58 10.92
C LEU A 25 10.88 0.56 11.31
N SER A 26 11.17 -0.73 11.15
CA SER A 26 10.27 -1.81 11.57
C SER A 26 10.05 -1.83 13.08
N LEU A 27 11.10 -1.64 13.88
CA LEU A 27 11.02 -1.59 15.34
C LEU A 27 10.25 -0.36 15.82
N VAL A 28 10.54 0.81 15.25
CA VAL A 28 9.81 2.06 15.57
C VAL A 28 8.34 1.92 15.22
N SER A 29 8.04 1.33 14.06
CA SER A 29 6.66 1.08 13.61
C SER A 29 5.91 0.17 14.59
N ARG A 30 6.55 -0.88 15.10
CA ARG A 30 5.97 -1.76 16.13
C ARG A 30 5.69 -1.01 17.42
N LEU A 31 6.61 -0.18 17.88
CA LEU A 31 6.44 0.63 19.09
C LEU A 31 5.27 1.61 18.95
N VAL A 32 5.18 2.31 17.83
CA VAL A 32 4.08 3.25 17.55
C VAL A 32 2.74 2.51 17.48
N ASN A 33 2.71 1.34 16.86
CA ASN A 33 1.51 0.51 16.77
C ASN A 33 1.05 -0.02 18.15
N GLN A 34 1.98 -0.35 19.03
CA GLN A 34 1.66 -0.76 20.39
C GLN A 34 1.10 0.38 21.25
N GLN A 35 1.54 1.62 21.01
CA GLN A 35 1.10 2.78 21.78
C GLN A 35 -0.25 3.35 21.31
N HIS A 36 -0.53 3.32 20.01
CA HIS A 36 -1.68 4.03 19.44
C HIS A 36 -2.74 3.13 18.82
N GLY A 37 -2.47 1.84 18.65
CA GLY A 37 -3.34 0.91 17.94
C GLY A 37 -3.59 1.36 16.50
N LEU A 38 -3.16 0.62 15.50
CA LEU A 38 -3.60 0.91 14.13
C LEU A 38 -5.11 0.62 14.02
N PRO A 39 -5.85 1.46 13.31
CA PRO A 39 -7.24 1.16 13.00
C PRO A 39 -7.31 -0.16 12.24
N LYS A 40 -8.42 -0.87 12.38
CA LYS A 40 -8.65 -2.12 11.64
C LYS A 40 -8.45 -1.87 10.14
N PHE A 41 -7.68 -2.73 9.50
CA PHE A 41 -7.50 -2.66 8.06
C PHE A 41 -8.82 -2.98 7.35
N HIS A 42 -9.12 -2.18 6.34
CA HIS A 42 -10.27 -2.38 5.47
C HIS A 42 -9.77 -2.68 4.05
N ASN A 43 -10.50 -3.52 3.33
CA ASN A 43 -10.24 -3.70 1.92
C ASN A 43 -10.55 -2.39 1.19
N THR A 44 -9.59 -1.92 0.43
CA THR A 44 -9.69 -0.65 -0.28
C THR A 44 -9.15 -0.76 -1.70
N VAL A 45 -9.76 -0.01 -2.61
CA VAL A 45 -9.22 0.23 -3.95
C VAL A 45 -8.94 1.72 -4.09
N LEU A 46 -7.67 2.06 -4.08
CA LEU A 46 -7.20 3.44 -4.18
C LEU A 46 -6.92 3.79 -5.65
N ARG A 47 -7.48 4.91 -6.11
CA ARG A 47 -7.19 5.56 -7.38
C ARG A 47 -6.66 6.98 -7.15
N ALA A 48 -6.31 7.66 -8.21
CA ALA A 48 -5.74 9.00 -8.11
C ALA A 48 -6.71 10.06 -7.55
N ASP A 49 -8.00 9.85 -7.72
CA ASP A 49 -9.07 10.80 -7.36
C ASP A 49 -10.15 10.20 -6.46
N THR A 50 -10.14 8.88 -6.27
CA THR A 50 -11.19 8.15 -5.55
C THR A 50 -10.64 7.03 -4.69
N LEU A 51 -11.40 6.68 -3.66
CA LEU A 51 -11.21 5.51 -2.81
C LEU A 51 -12.50 4.71 -2.76
N GLU A 52 -12.42 3.44 -3.12
CA GLU A 52 -13.49 2.48 -2.79
C GLU A 52 -13.07 1.72 -1.52
N TRP A 53 -13.99 1.55 -0.60
CA TRP A 53 -13.72 0.88 0.67
C TRP A 53 -14.93 0.12 1.18
N THR A 54 -14.69 -0.91 1.97
CA THR A 54 -15.72 -1.72 2.64
C THR A 54 -15.34 -1.97 4.08
N GLY A 55 -16.30 -2.36 4.90
CA GLY A 55 -16.12 -2.63 6.32
C GLY A 55 -17.35 -2.25 7.13
N ALA A 56 -17.30 -2.39 8.45
CA ALA A 56 -18.44 -2.17 9.33
C ALA A 56 -19.07 -0.77 9.23
N ALA A 57 -18.25 0.25 8.95
CA ALA A 57 -18.71 1.63 8.82
C ALA A 57 -19.45 1.95 7.51
N VAL A 58 -19.43 1.02 6.54
CA VAL A 58 -20.09 1.21 5.21
C VAL A 58 -21.58 1.47 5.36
N GLU A 59 -22.24 0.80 6.29
CA GLU A 59 -23.69 0.92 6.48
C GLU A 59 -24.08 2.28 7.11
N GLN A 60 -23.19 2.89 7.86
CA GLN A 60 -23.44 4.20 8.49
C GLN A 60 -23.17 5.36 7.55
N ALA A 61 -22.32 5.16 6.55
CA ALA A 61 -21.92 6.19 5.61
C ALA A 61 -22.98 6.40 4.52
N ARG A 62 -23.35 7.65 4.25
CA ARG A 62 -24.37 8.02 3.27
C ARG A 62 -23.76 8.80 2.10
N THR A 63 -24.36 8.69 0.94
CA THR A 63 -23.99 9.50 -0.22
C THR A 63 -24.17 10.98 0.13
N GLY A 64 -23.14 11.77 -0.15
CA GLY A 64 -23.08 13.20 0.20
C GLY A 64 -22.32 13.50 1.49
N ASP A 65 -22.14 12.53 2.38
CA ASP A 65 -21.35 12.71 3.59
C ASP A 65 -19.92 13.10 3.25
N THR A 66 -19.36 14.03 4.03
CA THR A 66 -17.97 14.51 3.91
C THR A 66 -17.18 14.13 5.15
N GLY A 67 -15.90 13.91 4.97
CA GLY A 67 -15.03 13.56 6.08
C GLY A 67 -13.55 13.55 5.71
N ILE A 68 -12.73 13.23 6.70
CA ILE A 68 -11.30 13.03 6.50
C ILE A 68 -11.02 11.53 6.39
N ILE A 69 -10.42 11.15 5.28
CA ILE A 69 -9.92 9.81 5.04
C ILE A 69 -8.50 9.75 5.56
N VAL A 70 -8.22 8.78 6.41
CA VAL A 70 -6.88 8.52 6.93
C VAL A 70 -6.36 7.23 6.32
N LEU A 71 -5.35 7.35 5.48
CA LEU A 71 -4.71 6.24 4.79
C LEU A 71 -3.33 5.97 5.38
N TYR A 72 -3.00 4.70 5.52
CA TYR A 72 -1.66 4.23 5.89
C TYR A 72 -1.03 3.50 4.69
N PRO A 73 -0.36 4.22 3.79
CA PRO A 73 0.12 3.63 2.53
C PRO A 73 1.23 2.60 2.73
N ASN A 74 1.95 2.69 3.83
CA ASN A 74 3.00 1.73 4.17
C ASN A 74 2.74 1.12 5.55
N PRO A 75 2.48 -0.20 5.64
CA PRO A 75 2.25 -0.86 6.93
C PRO A 75 3.49 -0.87 7.84
N LEU A 76 4.69 -0.74 7.25
CA LEU A 76 5.96 -0.66 7.98
C LEU A 76 6.26 0.75 8.50
N LEU A 77 5.63 1.77 7.92
CA LEU A 77 5.80 3.16 8.31
C LEU A 77 4.41 3.75 8.61
N PRO A 78 4.00 3.80 9.88
CA PRO A 78 2.65 4.22 10.27
C PRO A 78 2.47 5.74 10.21
N LEU A 79 2.89 6.34 9.10
CA LEU A 79 2.62 7.74 8.82
C LEU A 79 1.27 7.87 8.12
N PRO A 80 0.29 8.53 8.75
CA PRO A 80 -1.01 8.73 8.15
C PRO A 80 -0.94 9.77 7.03
N PHE A 81 -1.62 9.45 5.94
CA PHE A 81 -1.90 10.39 4.87
C PHE A 81 -3.38 10.77 4.96
N ARG A 82 -3.67 12.06 5.07
CA ARG A 82 -5.02 12.56 5.31
C ARG A 82 -5.54 13.31 4.09
N LEU A 83 -6.73 12.93 3.65
CA LEU A 83 -7.42 13.55 2.53
C LEU A 83 -8.85 13.89 2.90
N ALA A 84 -9.32 15.06 2.49
CA ALA A 84 -10.73 15.36 2.51
C ALA A 84 -11.45 14.56 1.41
N GLY A 85 -12.63 14.06 1.71
CA GLY A 85 -13.42 13.30 0.74
C GLY A 85 -14.90 13.40 0.97
N ARG A 86 -15.66 13.15 -0.09
CA ARG A 86 -17.11 13.08 -0.11
C ARG A 86 -17.55 11.73 -0.64
N ILE A 87 -18.53 11.11 0.01
CA ILE A 87 -19.11 9.87 -0.46
C ILE A 87 -19.96 10.15 -1.70
N ALA A 88 -19.51 9.63 -2.83
CA ALA A 88 -20.14 9.81 -4.13
C ALA A 88 -21.21 8.74 -4.43
N GLY A 89 -21.14 7.59 -3.76
CA GLY A 89 -22.08 6.50 -3.98
C GLY A 89 -21.66 5.18 -3.36
N SER A 90 -22.29 4.11 -3.81
CA SER A 90 -21.95 2.74 -3.43
C SER A 90 -21.96 1.80 -4.62
N VAL A 91 -21.17 0.74 -4.53
CA VAL A 91 -21.10 -0.34 -5.52
C VAL A 91 -21.17 -1.67 -4.79
N GLU A 92 -21.86 -2.64 -5.35
CA GLU A 92 -21.86 -4.01 -4.85
C GLU A 92 -20.90 -4.89 -5.65
N ARG A 93 -20.06 -5.65 -4.96
CA ARG A 93 -19.16 -6.61 -5.54
C ARG A 93 -19.17 -7.89 -4.72
N GLY A 94 -19.55 -9.00 -5.34
CA GLY A 94 -19.59 -10.30 -4.68
C GLY A 94 -20.45 -10.35 -3.42
N GLY A 95 -21.61 -9.66 -3.42
CA GLY A 95 -22.50 -9.57 -2.26
C GLY A 95 -22.00 -8.64 -1.15
N THR A 96 -20.90 -7.93 -1.36
CA THR A 96 -20.34 -6.96 -0.41
C THR A 96 -20.56 -5.54 -0.92
N ARG A 97 -21.08 -4.67 -0.05
CA ARG A 97 -21.25 -3.25 -0.35
C ARG A 97 -19.95 -2.50 -0.15
N TRP A 98 -19.58 -1.70 -1.15
CA TRP A 98 -18.44 -0.81 -1.15
C TRP A 98 -18.93 0.63 -1.25
N ARG A 99 -18.30 1.54 -0.52
CA ARG A 99 -18.51 2.98 -0.67
C ARG A 99 -17.46 3.55 -1.62
N LEU A 100 -17.93 4.40 -2.52
CA LEU A 100 -17.08 5.20 -3.39
C LEU A 100 -16.96 6.59 -2.77
N THR A 101 -15.74 6.97 -2.45
CA THR A 101 -15.41 8.31 -1.94
C THR A 101 -14.56 9.04 -2.96
N ARG A 102 -14.93 10.26 -3.29
CA ARG A 102 -14.15 11.16 -4.15
C ARG A 102 -13.34 12.09 -3.25
N PHE A 103 -12.07 12.27 -3.58
CA PHE A 103 -11.22 13.22 -2.87
C PHE A 103 -11.59 14.65 -3.25
N GLU A 104 -11.54 15.55 -2.26
CA GLU A 104 -11.85 16.97 -2.43
C GLU A 104 -10.65 17.81 -1.98
N HIS A 105 -10.53 19.00 -2.57
CA HIS A 105 -9.53 20.01 -2.16
C HIS A 105 -8.07 19.52 -2.15
N MET A 106 -7.72 18.63 -3.07
CA MET A 106 -6.32 18.21 -3.21
C MET A 106 -5.49 19.31 -3.88
N SER A 107 -4.34 19.62 -3.28
CA SER A 107 -3.34 20.45 -3.97
C SER A 107 -2.71 19.69 -5.14
N PRO A 108 -2.19 20.37 -6.17
CA PRO A 108 -1.51 19.71 -7.28
C PRO A 108 -0.37 18.79 -6.84
N ALA A 109 0.38 19.18 -5.82
CA ALA A 109 1.47 18.38 -5.26
C ALA A 109 0.96 17.06 -4.64
N VAL A 110 -0.15 17.12 -3.90
CA VAL A 110 -0.79 15.94 -3.31
C VAL A 110 -1.33 15.02 -4.40
N GLN A 111 -1.98 15.57 -5.43
CA GLN A 111 -2.49 14.80 -6.55
C GLN A 111 -1.38 14.05 -7.28
N ILE A 112 -0.28 14.72 -7.62
CA ILE A 112 0.89 14.10 -8.26
C ILE A 112 1.49 13.00 -7.37
N GLY A 113 1.58 13.25 -6.06
CA GLY A 113 2.07 12.26 -5.10
C GLY A 113 1.20 11.01 -5.06
N LEU A 114 -0.12 11.19 -5.06
CA LEU A 114 -1.08 10.09 -5.05
C LEU A 114 -1.05 9.28 -6.36
N GLU A 115 -0.99 9.94 -7.50
CA GLU A 115 -0.82 9.29 -8.81
C GLU A 115 0.44 8.42 -8.85
N LYS A 116 1.57 8.94 -8.37
CA LYS A 116 2.82 8.18 -8.26
C LYS A 116 2.68 6.97 -7.33
N LEU A 117 2.00 7.12 -6.21
CA LEU A 117 1.76 6.04 -5.25
C LEU A 117 0.91 4.92 -5.89
N VAL A 118 -0.20 5.28 -6.54
CA VAL A 118 -1.10 4.35 -7.23
C VAL A 118 -0.36 3.62 -8.33
N PHE A 119 0.41 4.34 -9.15
CA PHE A 119 1.20 3.77 -10.23
C PHE A 119 2.26 2.77 -9.74
N ARG A 120 3.00 3.10 -8.67
CA ARG A 120 3.99 2.19 -8.07
C ARG A 120 3.35 0.91 -7.54
N ARG A 121 2.19 1.03 -6.87
CA ARG A 121 1.45 -0.13 -6.39
C ARG A 121 0.97 -1.02 -7.54
N HIS A 122 0.40 -0.43 -8.56
CA HIS A 122 -0.06 -1.16 -9.75
C HIS A 122 1.09 -1.92 -10.42
N ARG A 123 2.23 -1.27 -10.64
CA ARG A 123 3.42 -1.93 -11.21
C ARG A 123 3.89 -3.12 -10.37
N ARG A 124 3.89 -2.97 -9.05
CA ARG A 124 4.27 -4.07 -8.14
C ARG A 124 3.30 -5.24 -8.25
N GLN A 125 2.01 -4.99 -8.29
CA GLN A 125 0.99 -6.03 -8.46
C GLN A 125 1.13 -6.76 -9.80
N VAL A 126 1.35 -6.05 -10.89
CA VAL A 126 1.59 -6.64 -12.22
C VAL A 126 2.87 -7.48 -12.23
N ALA A 127 3.95 -7.02 -11.61
CA ALA A 127 5.20 -7.76 -11.52
C ALA A 127 5.04 -9.06 -10.73
N ILE A 128 4.30 -9.04 -9.60
CA ILE A 128 4.00 -10.23 -8.80
C ILE A 128 3.14 -11.21 -9.61
N ALA A 129 2.08 -10.74 -10.26
CA ALA A 129 1.20 -11.58 -11.07
C ALA A 129 1.98 -12.28 -12.20
N ARG A 130 2.84 -11.55 -12.91
CA ARG A 130 3.70 -12.13 -13.96
C ARG A 130 4.72 -13.12 -13.41
N GLY A 131 5.29 -12.86 -12.23
CA GLY A 131 6.21 -13.79 -11.55
C GLY A 131 5.52 -15.09 -11.15
N THR A 132 4.28 -15.03 -10.70
CA THR A 132 3.49 -16.20 -10.33
C THR A 132 3.14 -17.05 -11.55
N ASP A 133 2.84 -16.44 -12.70
CA ASP A 133 2.56 -17.14 -13.96
C ASP A 133 3.79 -17.89 -14.50
N VAL A 134 5.00 -17.34 -14.31
CA VAL A 134 6.24 -18.03 -14.72
C VAL A 134 6.48 -19.29 -13.90
N PHE A 135 6.23 -19.26 -12.60
CA PHE A 135 6.34 -20.43 -11.72
C PHE A 135 5.25 -21.48 -11.99
N SER A 136 4.08 -21.08 -12.42
CA SER A 136 2.98 -21.96 -12.80
C SER A 136 3.24 -22.71 -14.12
N LYS A 137 3.98 -22.09 -15.05
CA LYS A 137 4.34 -22.68 -16.34
C LYS A 137 5.59 -23.56 -16.31
N THR A 138 6.44 -23.41 -15.31
CA THR A 138 7.58 -24.28 -15.09
C THR A 138 7.10 -25.46 -14.24
N GLY A 139 6.49 -26.45 -14.89
CA GLY A 139 5.97 -27.65 -14.25
C GLY A 139 7.05 -28.37 -13.45
N ILE A 140 7.07 -28.16 -12.15
CA ILE A 140 7.78 -29.05 -11.23
C ILE A 140 6.86 -30.22 -10.99
N HIS A 141 7.15 -31.31 -11.67
CA HIS A 141 6.58 -32.63 -11.41
C HIS A 141 6.67 -32.93 -9.91
N ARG A 142 5.51 -33.08 -9.30
CA ARG A 142 5.36 -33.59 -7.94
C ARG A 142 5.89 -34.99 -7.90
N ALA A 143 6.95 -35.24 -7.18
CA ALA A 143 7.47 -36.58 -6.95
C ALA A 143 6.41 -37.49 -6.29
N PRO A 144 6.31 -38.78 -6.66
CA PRO A 144 5.35 -39.69 -6.07
C PRO A 144 5.69 -39.97 -4.59
N LYS A 145 4.67 -40.04 -3.77
CA LYS A 145 4.77 -40.50 -2.39
C LYS A 145 5.02 -42.01 -2.39
N PHE A 146 6.07 -42.41 -1.74
CA PHE A 146 6.21 -43.77 -1.21
C PHE A 146 5.77 -43.78 0.26
#